data_16df5181cc08afab247d3b3e48155c5e
#
_entry.id   16df5181cc08afab247d3b3e48155c5e
#
_cell.length_a   1.000
_cell.length_b   1.000
_cell.length_c   1.000
_cell.angle_alpha   90.00
_cell.angle_beta   90.00
_cell.angle_gamma   90.00
#
_symmetry.space_group_name_H-M   'P 1'
#
loop_
_entity.id
_entity.type
_entity.pdbx_description
1 polymer ?
#
loop_
_entity_poly.entity_id
_entity_poly.type
_entity_poly.pdbx_seq_one_letter_code
_entity_poly.pdbx_strand_id
1 'polypeptide(L)'
;MKTVLKWTGRLVLVLLVGFGLLALLGPREKVDLSAGFDASLLGDDIDDYFEREEAKFSDIVEGVQKRVVWAGDVGVKTPISVLYIHGFSASSEEIRPVPDKVAEALGANLVYTRLTGHGRSGAAMAQATASDWMRDTAEALAAARAVGESVVVIATSTGGTLVAAAALREDLM
;
A
#
# COMPACT_ATOMS: atom_id res chain seq x y z
N MET A 1 -50.46 12.99 10.00
CA MET A 1 -49.80 12.16 8.95
C MET A 1 -49.30 12.96 7.75
N LYS A 2 -50.14 13.73 7.03
CA LYS A 2 -49.69 14.46 5.81
C LYS A 2 -48.59 15.52 6.07
N THR A 3 -48.56 16.17 7.24
CA THR A 3 -47.59 17.21 7.59
C THR A 3 -46.23 16.57 7.86
N VAL A 4 -46.17 15.48 8.60
CA VAL A 4 -44.91 14.74 8.88
C VAL A 4 -44.27 14.25 7.58
N LEU A 5 -45.08 13.65 6.69
CA LEU A 5 -44.58 13.16 5.39
C LEU A 5 -43.99 14.29 4.53
N LYS A 6 -44.59 15.50 4.55
CA LYS A 6 -44.08 16.67 3.83
C LYS A 6 -42.72 17.12 4.39
N TRP A 7 -42.56 17.14 5.72
CA TRP A 7 -41.28 17.52 6.37
C TRP A 7 -40.20 16.49 6.13
N THR A 8 -40.54 15.19 6.22
CA THR A 8 -39.59 14.11 5.88
C THR A 8 -39.15 14.23 4.42
N GLY A 9 -40.07 14.45 3.47
CA GLY A 9 -39.71 14.62 2.05
C GLY A 9 -38.77 15.82 1.81
N ARG A 10 -39.01 16.96 2.51
CA ARG A 10 -38.11 18.12 2.44
C ARG A 10 -36.73 17.83 3.00
N LEU A 11 -36.66 17.15 4.15
CA LEU A 11 -35.39 16.77 4.75
C LEU A 11 -34.58 15.86 3.80
N VAL A 12 -35.21 14.83 3.25
CA VAL A 12 -34.58 13.94 2.29
C VAL A 12 -34.06 14.70 1.06
N LEU A 13 -34.87 15.63 0.53
CA LEU A 13 -34.45 16.45 -0.60
C LEU A 13 -33.24 17.31 -0.26
N VAL A 14 -33.24 17.97 0.90
CA VAL A 14 -32.09 18.78 1.35
C VAL A 14 -30.81 17.92 1.49
N LEU A 15 -30.94 16.72 2.06
CA LEU A 15 -29.82 15.79 2.18
C LEU A 15 -29.30 15.34 0.81
N LEU A 16 -30.19 15.02 -0.12
CA LEU A 16 -29.79 14.61 -1.48
C LEU A 16 -29.11 15.76 -2.24
N VAL A 17 -29.64 16.99 -2.13
CA VAL A 17 -29.02 18.17 -2.73
C VAL A 17 -27.69 18.47 -2.09
N GLY A 18 -27.60 18.42 -0.76
CA GLY A 18 -26.34 18.60 -0.02
C GLY A 18 -25.28 17.57 -0.41
N PHE A 19 -25.68 16.29 -0.50
CA PHE A 19 -24.79 15.22 -0.96
C PHE A 19 -24.37 15.41 -2.43
N GLY A 20 -25.30 15.79 -3.30
CA GLY A 20 -25.01 16.09 -4.70
C GLY A 20 -24.02 17.26 -4.85
N LEU A 21 -24.21 18.33 -4.09
CA LEU A 21 -23.28 19.46 -4.07
C LEU A 21 -21.90 19.04 -3.54
N LEU A 22 -21.85 18.28 -2.47
CA LEU A 22 -20.58 17.76 -1.94
C LEU A 22 -19.88 16.86 -2.96
N ALA A 23 -20.61 16.01 -3.65
CA ALA A 23 -20.06 15.14 -4.68
C ALA A 23 -19.50 15.89 -5.90
N LEU A 24 -20.13 17.03 -6.26
CA LEU A 24 -19.74 17.82 -7.43
C LEU A 24 -18.65 18.87 -7.11
N LEU A 25 -18.75 19.52 -5.94
CA LEU A 25 -17.94 20.68 -5.57
C LEU A 25 -16.97 20.39 -4.42
N GLY A 26 -17.08 19.22 -3.79
CA GLY A 26 -16.21 18.83 -2.68
C GLY A 26 -14.74 18.69 -3.11
N PRO A 27 -13.82 18.80 -2.16
CA PRO A 27 -12.40 18.64 -2.44
C PRO A 27 -12.13 17.24 -3.00
N ARG A 28 -11.35 17.18 -4.08
CA ARG A 28 -10.91 15.93 -4.70
C ARG A 28 -9.40 15.92 -4.76
N GLU A 29 -8.80 14.84 -4.35
CA GLU A 29 -7.38 14.62 -4.56
C GLU A 29 -7.09 14.45 -6.06
N LYS A 30 -6.03 15.09 -6.54
CA LYS A 30 -5.47 14.83 -7.87
C LYS A 30 -4.59 13.60 -7.75
N VAL A 31 -5.10 12.46 -8.19
CA VAL A 31 -4.34 11.21 -8.18
C VAL A 31 -3.42 11.18 -9.39
N ASP A 32 -2.12 11.07 -9.14
CA ASP A 32 -1.12 10.77 -10.16
C ASP A 32 -0.79 9.27 -10.11
N LEU A 33 -1.39 8.51 -11.01
CA LEU A 33 -1.12 7.07 -11.15
C LEU A 33 0.19 6.80 -11.87
N SER A 34 0.85 7.82 -12.46
CA SER A 34 2.15 7.68 -13.12
C SER A 34 3.32 7.74 -12.14
N ALA A 35 3.07 8.01 -10.86
CA ALA A 35 4.10 8.00 -9.84
C ALA A 35 4.88 6.67 -9.87
N GLY A 36 6.18 6.77 -10.07
CA GLY A 36 7.09 5.63 -10.22
C GLY A 36 8.18 5.65 -9.16
N PHE A 37 9.03 4.64 -9.22
CA PHE A 37 10.19 4.49 -8.35
C PHE A 37 11.42 4.17 -9.19
N ASP A 38 12.53 4.81 -8.91
CA ASP A 38 13.80 4.50 -9.53
C ASP A 38 14.45 3.31 -8.82
N ALA A 39 14.40 2.13 -9.45
CA ALA A 39 14.92 0.90 -8.86
C ALA A 39 16.43 0.95 -8.54
N SER A 40 17.19 1.86 -9.16
CA SER A 40 18.62 2.04 -8.84
C SER A 40 18.87 2.54 -7.42
N LEU A 41 17.85 3.15 -6.79
CA LEU A 41 17.92 3.62 -5.40
C LEU A 41 17.99 2.47 -4.37
N LEU A 42 17.56 1.26 -4.75
CA LEU A 42 17.65 0.08 -3.87
C LEU A 42 19.13 -0.28 -3.57
N GLY A 43 20.05 0.03 -4.50
CA GLY A 43 21.46 -0.35 -4.36
C GLY A 43 21.65 -1.86 -4.38
N ASP A 44 22.79 -2.31 -3.82
CA ASP A 44 23.15 -3.72 -3.77
C ASP A 44 22.65 -4.42 -2.50
N ASP A 45 22.29 -3.66 -1.45
CA ASP A 45 21.78 -4.14 -0.17
C ASP A 45 20.40 -3.56 0.13
N ILE A 46 19.39 -4.39 -0.05
CA ILE A 46 17.99 -3.98 0.13
C ILE A 46 17.60 -3.80 1.60
N ASP A 47 18.23 -4.54 2.51
CA ASP A 47 17.96 -4.40 3.94
C ASP A 47 18.51 -3.04 4.43
N ASP A 48 19.72 -2.66 4.01
CA ASP A 48 20.30 -1.35 4.29
C ASP A 48 19.45 -0.21 3.66
N TYR A 49 18.93 -0.41 2.44
CA TYR A 49 18.02 0.55 1.83
C TYR A 49 16.76 0.75 2.69
N PHE A 50 16.10 -0.32 3.10
CA PHE A 50 14.89 -0.23 3.91
C PHE A 50 15.20 0.37 5.29
N GLU A 51 16.30 0.01 5.92
CA GLU A 51 16.71 0.59 7.21
C GLU A 51 16.89 2.11 7.10
N ARG A 52 17.59 2.59 6.08
CA ARG A 52 17.78 4.03 5.85
C ARG A 52 16.46 4.77 5.58
N GLU A 53 15.55 4.18 4.79
CA GLU A 53 14.26 4.81 4.48
C GLU A 53 13.35 4.87 5.71
N GLU A 54 13.31 3.80 6.49
CA GLU A 54 12.50 3.74 7.72
C GLU A 54 13.09 4.58 8.86
N ALA A 55 14.40 4.70 8.96
CA ALA A 55 15.08 5.55 9.96
C ALA A 55 14.77 7.06 9.81
N LYS A 56 14.18 7.49 8.68
CA LYS A 56 13.69 8.87 8.51
C LYS A 56 12.52 9.20 9.44
N PHE A 57 11.91 8.19 10.05
CA PHE A 57 10.72 8.33 10.89
C PHE A 57 10.96 7.73 12.28
N SER A 58 10.79 8.51 13.32
CA SER A 58 11.00 8.07 14.71
C SER A 58 9.75 7.49 15.38
N ASP A 59 8.61 7.51 14.68
CA ASP A 59 7.29 7.16 15.21
C ASP A 59 6.66 5.94 14.52
N ILE A 60 7.47 5.14 13.81
CA ILE A 60 6.98 3.87 13.24
C ILE A 60 6.73 2.88 14.37
N VAL A 61 5.57 2.25 14.35
CA VAL A 61 5.25 1.15 15.27
C VAL A 61 6.23 -0.01 15.05
N GLU A 62 6.78 -0.52 16.13
CA GLU A 62 7.75 -1.62 16.07
C GLU A 62 7.15 -2.85 15.38
N GLY A 63 7.93 -3.46 14.50
CA GLY A 63 7.56 -4.69 13.79
C GLY A 63 6.79 -4.48 12.49
N VAL A 64 6.40 -3.24 12.14
CA VAL A 64 5.67 -2.97 10.88
C VAL A 64 6.49 -2.24 9.81
N GLN A 65 7.79 -2.12 10.04
CA GLN A 65 8.73 -1.54 9.09
C GLN A 65 8.78 -2.34 7.78
N LYS A 66 9.20 -1.68 6.70
CA LYS A 66 9.57 -2.36 5.45
C LYS A 66 10.69 -3.35 5.75
N ARG A 67 10.62 -4.55 5.19
CA ARG A 67 11.63 -5.59 5.42
C ARG A 67 11.56 -6.70 4.40
N VAL A 68 12.65 -7.42 4.25
CA VAL A 68 12.70 -8.72 3.60
C VAL A 68 12.76 -9.81 4.66
N VAL A 69 11.95 -10.85 4.49
CA VAL A 69 12.08 -12.13 5.20
C VAL A 69 12.74 -13.09 4.23
N TRP A 70 14.00 -13.39 4.45
CA TRP A 70 14.80 -14.25 3.59
C TRP A 70 14.47 -15.72 3.81
N ALA A 71 14.24 -16.45 2.72
CA ALA A 71 13.99 -17.90 2.76
C ALA A 71 15.27 -18.72 3.06
N GLY A 72 16.42 -18.14 2.81
CA GLY A 72 17.74 -18.73 3.00
C GLY A 72 18.76 -17.65 3.38
N ASP A 73 19.93 -17.66 2.73
CA ASP A 73 20.96 -16.67 2.99
C ASP A 73 20.52 -15.26 2.56
N VAL A 74 20.90 -14.26 3.37
CA VAL A 74 20.63 -12.85 3.10
C VAL A 74 21.26 -12.43 1.77
N GLY A 75 20.53 -11.65 0.97
CA GLY A 75 20.99 -11.17 -0.33
C GLY A 75 20.89 -12.18 -1.47
N VAL A 76 20.47 -13.42 -1.20
CA VAL A 76 20.33 -14.45 -2.24
C VAL A 76 18.92 -14.45 -2.81
N LYS A 77 18.82 -14.26 -4.14
CA LYS A 77 17.53 -14.33 -4.86
C LYS A 77 16.94 -15.75 -4.84
N THR A 78 15.62 -15.78 -4.77
CA THR A 78 14.85 -17.03 -4.97
C THR A 78 14.17 -17.02 -6.34
N PRO A 79 13.77 -18.18 -6.90
CA PRO A 79 13.03 -18.25 -8.16
C PRO A 79 11.71 -17.46 -8.12
N ILE A 80 11.10 -17.39 -6.95
CA ILE A 80 9.87 -16.62 -6.69
C ILE A 80 10.11 -15.76 -5.45
N SER A 81 9.70 -14.51 -5.49
CA SER A 81 9.48 -13.70 -4.28
C SER A 81 8.00 -13.50 -4.03
N VAL A 82 7.63 -13.35 -2.78
CA VAL A 82 6.28 -12.96 -2.35
C VAL A 82 6.33 -11.50 -1.92
N LEU A 83 5.39 -10.68 -2.41
CA LEU A 83 5.20 -9.31 -1.97
C LEU A 83 3.87 -9.19 -1.26
N TYR A 84 3.84 -8.62 -0.07
CA TYR A 84 2.60 -8.29 0.62
C TYR A 84 2.36 -6.78 0.67
N ILE A 85 1.17 -6.34 0.18
CA ILE A 85 0.71 -4.95 0.24
C ILE A 85 -0.58 -4.90 1.06
N HIS A 86 -0.52 -4.23 2.21
CA HIS A 86 -1.62 -4.14 3.17
C HIS A 86 -2.74 -3.19 2.75
N GLY A 87 -3.87 -3.24 3.47
CA GLY A 87 -5.04 -2.37 3.26
C GLY A 87 -4.92 -0.99 3.93
N PHE A 88 -5.96 -0.17 3.76
CA PHE A 88 -6.05 1.16 4.40
C PHE A 88 -6.07 1.03 5.93
N SER A 89 -5.33 1.88 6.60
CA SER A 89 -5.12 1.91 8.06
C SER A 89 -4.61 0.59 8.68
N ALA A 90 -4.03 -0.28 7.85
CA ALA A 90 -3.46 -1.56 8.25
C ALA A 90 -1.91 -1.54 8.22
N SER A 91 -1.29 -2.68 8.34
CA SER A 91 0.15 -2.89 8.27
C SER A 91 0.48 -4.29 7.76
N SER A 92 1.76 -4.64 7.73
CA SER A 92 2.22 -6.01 7.44
C SER A 92 1.56 -7.08 8.32
N GLU A 93 1.06 -6.70 9.50
CA GLU A 93 0.45 -7.63 10.48
C GLU A 93 -1.02 -7.98 10.19
N GLU A 94 -1.66 -7.29 9.21
CA GLU A 94 -3.11 -7.38 8.94
C GLU A 94 -3.61 -8.80 8.74
N ILE A 95 -2.87 -9.61 7.97
CA ILE A 95 -3.28 -10.99 7.65
C ILE A 95 -2.19 -12.02 7.98
N ARG A 96 -1.17 -11.64 8.77
CA ARG A 96 -0.18 -12.62 9.22
C ARG A 96 -0.83 -13.76 10.00
N PRO A 97 -0.34 -14.99 9.84
CA PRO A 97 0.87 -15.40 9.10
C PRO A 97 0.60 -15.87 7.65
N VAL A 98 -0.42 -15.36 6.94
CA VAL A 98 -0.75 -15.88 5.61
C VAL A 98 0.39 -15.66 4.60
N PRO A 99 0.96 -14.44 4.43
CA PRO A 99 2.08 -14.23 3.52
C PRO A 99 3.32 -15.06 3.90
N ASP A 100 3.59 -15.18 5.20
CA ASP A 100 4.72 -15.99 5.71
C ASP A 100 4.60 -17.47 5.28
N LYS A 101 3.41 -18.05 5.46
CA LYS A 101 3.14 -19.45 5.07
C LYS A 101 3.20 -19.68 3.57
N VAL A 102 2.74 -18.70 2.77
CA VAL A 102 2.84 -18.78 1.31
C VAL A 102 4.31 -18.73 0.89
N ALA A 103 5.08 -17.80 1.42
CA ALA A 103 6.49 -17.69 1.12
C ALA A 103 7.26 -18.95 1.55
N GLU A 104 7.01 -19.48 2.74
CA GLU A 104 7.59 -20.73 3.23
C GLU A 104 7.28 -21.91 2.30
N ALA A 105 6.01 -22.07 1.90
CA ALA A 105 5.59 -23.17 1.01
C ALA A 105 6.21 -23.07 -0.39
N LEU A 106 6.55 -21.87 -0.85
CA LEU A 106 7.21 -21.62 -2.14
C LEU A 106 8.74 -21.59 -2.05
N GLY A 107 9.32 -21.65 -0.85
CA GLY A 107 10.76 -21.39 -0.65
C GLY A 107 11.16 -19.99 -1.15
N ALA A 108 10.30 -19.00 -0.96
CA ALA A 108 10.38 -17.67 -1.53
C ALA A 108 10.83 -16.62 -0.51
N ASN A 109 11.66 -15.68 -0.93
CA ASN A 109 11.86 -14.45 -0.17
C ASN A 109 10.55 -13.67 -0.08
N LEU A 110 10.27 -13.04 1.07
CA LEU A 110 9.03 -12.30 1.31
C LEU A 110 9.34 -10.83 1.60
N VAL A 111 8.76 -9.94 0.81
CA VAL A 111 8.84 -8.50 1.00
C VAL A 111 7.58 -7.99 1.68
N TYR A 112 7.76 -7.35 2.82
CA TYR A 112 6.72 -6.55 3.47
C TYR A 112 6.94 -5.08 3.19
N THR A 113 5.99 -4.42 2.55
CA THR A 113 5.99 -2.97 2.39
C THR A 113 5.20 -2.28 3.50
N ARG A 114 5.45 -0.98 3.65
CA ARG A 114 4.66 -0.07 4.48
C ARG A 114 4.30 1.16 3.63
N LEU A 115 3.03 1.30 3.35
CA LEU A 115 2.54 2.46 2.58
C LEU A 115 2.71 3.75 3.38
N THR A 116 3.02 4.84 2.71
CA THR A 116 3.20 6.17 3.31
C THR A 116 2.07 6.51 4.29
N GLY A 117 2.44 6.99 5.47
CA GLY A 117 1.52 7.32 6.57
C GLY A 117 1.10 6.14 7.43
N HIS A 118 1.17 4.90 6.94
CA HIS A 118 0.78 3.69 7.67
C HIS A 118 1.85 3.27 8.69
N GLY A 119 1.41 2.54 9.72
CA GLY A 119 2.29 2.11 10.81
C GLY A 119 2.83 3.27 11.65
N ARG A 120 2.18 4.45 11.61
CA ARG A 120 2.52 5.69 12.31
C ARG A 120 1.26 6.32 12.91
N SER A 121 1.34 7.60 13.28
CA SER A 121 0.20 8.33 13.84
C SER A 121 -0.90 8.63 12.79
N GLY A 122 -2.13 8.90 13.26
CA GLY A 122 -3.22 9.37 12.40
C GLY A 122 -2.89 10.69 11.67
N ALA A 123 -2.05 11.54 12.26
CA ALA A 123 -1.58 12.77 11.62
C ALA A 123 -0.66 12.47 10.44
N ALA A 124 0.19 11.45 10.52
CA ALA A 124 1.02 10.99 9.41
C ALA A 124 0.15 10.41 8.28
N MET A 125 -0.88 9.64 8.63
CA MET A 125 -1.85 9.10 7.68
C MET A 125 -2.59 10.20 6.92
N ALA A 126 -2.98 11.28 7.60
CA ALA A 126 -3.69 12.41 6.99
C ALA A 126 -2.87 13.21 5.96
N GLN A 127 -1.55 13.00 5.92
CA GLN A 127 -0.66 13.65 4.95
C GLN A 127 -0.37 12.79 3.72
N ALA A 128 -0.66 11.48 3.78
CA ALA A 128 -0.41 10.57 2.69
C ALA A 128 -1.39 10.80 1.54
N THR A 129 -0.90 10.70 0.33
CA THR A 129 -1.67 10.83 -0.91
C THR A 129 -1.74 9.49 -1.66
N ALA A 130 -2.71 9.36 -2.57
CA ALA A 130 -2.80 8.19 -3.44
C ALA A 130 -1.56 8.08 -4.35
N SER A 131 -0.97 9.21 -4.75
CA SER A 131 0.27 9.24 -5.53
C SER A 131 1.47 8.71 -4.73
N ASP A 132 1.54 9.00 -3.41
CA ASP A 132 2.56 8.41 -2.54
C ASP A 132 2.40 6.89 -2.48
N TRP A 133 1.19 6.40 -2.32
CA TRP A 133 0.92 4.95 -2.29
C TRP A 133 1.22 4.25 -3.62
N MET A 134 1.01 4.92 -4.76
CA MET A 134 1.44 4.38 -6.05
C MET A 134 2.97 4.29 -6.14
N ARG A 135 3.69 5.30 -5.66
CA ARG A 135 5.16 5.25 -5.58
C ARG A 135 5.65 4.15 -4.63
N ASP A 136 5.03 4.00 -3.45
CA ASP A 136 5.34 2.93 -2.50
C ASP A 136 5.08 1.53 -3.12
N THR A 137 4.03 1.41 -3.95
CA THR A 137 3.73 0.18 -4.68
C THR A 137 4.79 -0.11 -5.73
N ALA A 138 5.25 0.90 -6.47
CA ALA A 138 6.34 0.77 -7.45
C ALA A 138 7.65 0.37 -6.76
N GLU A 139 7.99 0.99 -5.62
CA GLU A 139 9.14 0.63 -4.78
C GLU A 139 9.04 -0.84 -4.32
N ALA A 140 7.88 -1.23 -3.80
CA ALA A 140 7.66 -2.60 -3.30
C ALA A 140 7.79 -3.65 -4.41
N LEU A 141 7.29 -3.37 -5.62
CA LEU A 141 7.47 -4.22 -6.78
C LEU A 141 8.94 -4.31 -7.22
N ALA A 142 9.66 -3.18 -7.22
CA ALA A 142 11.09 -3.16 -7.52
C ALA A 142 11.88 -3.96 -6.48
N ALA A 143 11.56 -3.80 -5.20
CA ALA A 143 12.16 -4.56 -4.11
C ALA A 143 11.91 -6.08 -4.25
N ALA A 144 10.68 -6.48 -4.55
CA ALA A 144 10.35 -7.88 -4.76
C ALA A 144 11.11 -8.49 -5.95
N ARG A 145 11.30 -7.74 -7.04
CA ARG A 145 12.14 -8.15 -8.18
C ARG A 145 13.64 -8.19 -7.85
N ALA A 146 14.08 -7.37 -6.92
CA ALA A 146 15.46 -7.42 -6.46
C ALA A 146 15.77 -8.72 -5.73
N VAL A 147 14.78 -9.34 -5.05
CA VAL A 147 14.97 -10.54 -4.22
C VAL A 147 14.36 -11.82 -4.81
N GLY A 148 13.72 -11.76 -5.99
CA GLY A 148 13.16 -12.90 -6.71
C GLY A 148 13.18 -12.73 -8.21
N GLU A 149 13.17 -13.85 -8.96
CA GLU A 149 13.12 -13.83 -10.43
C GLU A 149 11.70 -13.55 -10.94
N SER A 150 10.70 -14.08 -10.22
CA SER A 150 9.27 -13.84 -10.46
C SER A 150 8.61 -13.36 -9.17
N VAL A 151 7.56 -12.54 -9.28
CA VAL A 151 6.89 -11.95 -8.12
C VAL A 151 5.46 -12.48 -8.02
N VAL A 152 5.10 -13.01 -6.85
CA VAL A 152 3.71 -13.28 -6.45
C VAL A 152 3.26 -12.20 -5.49
N VAL A 153 2.20 -11.48 -5.84
CA VAL A 153 1.68 -10.40 -4.99
C VAL A 153 0.45 -10.86 -4.22
N ILE A 154 0.48 -10.69 -2.91
CA ILE A 154 -0.66 -10.81 -2.01
C ILE A 154 -1.03 -9.39 -1.58
N ALA A 155 -2.28 -9.02 -1.72
CA ALA A 155 -2.70 -7.67 -1.39
C ALA A 155 -4.11 -7.63 -0.79
N THR A 156 -4.33 -6.72 0.15
CA THR A 156 -5.62 -6.56 0.83
C THR A 156 -6.24 -5.21 0.46
N SER A 157 -7.54 -5.19 0.12
CA SER A 157 -8.36 -3.97 -0.01
C SER A 157 -7.65 -2.87 -0.85
N THR A 158 -7.25 -1.75 -0.22
CA THR A 158 -6.50 -0.66 -0.88
C THR A 158 -5.24 -1.16 -1.57
N GLY A 159 -4.47 -2.05 -0.92
CA GLY A 159 -3.31 -2.70 -1.54
C GLY A 159 -3.68 -3.42 -2.84
N GLY A 160 -4.80 -4.15 -2.85
CA GLY A 160 -5.31 -4.80 -4.07
C GLY A 160 -5.68 -3.82 -5.18
N THR A 161 -6.25 -2.66 -4.83
CA THR A 161 -6.55 -1.58 -5.79
C THR A 161 -5.27 -0.99 -6.39
N LEU A 162 -4.25 -0.76 -5.56
CA LEU A 162 -2.95 -0.25 -6.00
C LEU A 162 -2.25 -1.22 -6.94
N VAL A 163 -2.26 -2.53 -6.61
CA VAL A 163 -1.70 -3.59 -7.48
C VAL A 163 -2.44 -3.66 -8.80
N ALA A 164 -3.79 -3.59 -8.79
CA ALA A 164 -4.57 -3.57 -10.01
C ALA A 164 -4.26 -2.35 -10.89
N ALA A 165 -4.05 -1.17 -10.27
CA ALA A 165 -3.62 0.03 -11.00
C ALA A 165 -2.19 -0.12 -11.55
N ALA A 166 -1.26 -0.70 -10.78
CA ALA A 166 0.09 -0.97 -11.23
C ALA A 166 0.13 -1.97 -12.40
N ALA A 167 -0.75 -2.99 -12.39
CA ALA A 167 -0.84 -3.99 -13.46
C ALA A 167 -1.29 -3.41 -14.84
N LEU A 168 -1.83 -2.20 -14.87
CA LEU A 168 -2.16 -1.48 -16.09
C LEU A 168 -0.97 -0.67 -16.64
N ARG A 169 0.16 -0.69 -15.96
CA ARG A 169 1.36 0.08 -16.30
C ARG A 169 2.46 -0.86 -16.78
N GLU A 170 2.85 -0.71 -18.04
CA GLU A 170 3.92 -1.53 -18.66
C GLU A 170 5.28 -1.34 -17.97
N ASP A 171 5.53 -0.17 -17.39
CA ASP A 171 6.79 0.16 -16.70
C ASP A 171 6.87 -0.46 -15.28
N LEU A 172 5.75 -0.98 -14.76
CA LEU A 172 5.69 -1.63 -13.45
C LEU A 172 5.45 -3.15 -13.53
N MET A 173 5.31 -3.74 -14.73
CA MET A 173 5.01 -5.18 -14.89
C MET A 173 6.17 -5.96 -15.50
#